data_e2d70d2ae4c7554fd50b0f17e327a0ec
#
_entry.id   e2d70d2ae4c7554fd50b0f17e327a0ec
#
_cell.length_a   1.000
_cell.length_b   1.000
_cell.length_c   1.000
_cell.angle_alpha   90.00
_cell.angle_beta   90.00
_cell.angle_gamma   90.00
#
_symmetry.space_group_name_H-M   'P 1'
#
loop_
_entity.id
_entity.type
_entity.pdbx_description
1 polymer ?
#
loop_
_entity_poly.entity_id
_entity_poly.type
_entity_poly.pdbx_seq_one_letter_code
_entity_poly.pdbx_strand_id
1 'polypeptide(L)'
;MFILEQEEYKREGIQWTFIDFGLDLAKTIELIEKPLGILSILEEECMFPKATDKTYKDKLYQQHLGKTTAFGKSSSKSKGQRDVDFELYHYAGCVGYNIANWLNKNKDPMNNSVIELLRKSSNQLMNTIWAEYKSPDEIAEEEKKNKGKKKKGKGAAFQTVSSMHRESLSRLMTNLKSTQPHFVRCIVPNECKKPGMME
;
A
#
# COMPACT_ATOMS: atom_id res chain seq x y z
N MET A 1 7.80 13.71 -7.13
CA MET A 1 6.77 14.50 -7.82
C MET A 1 6.78 15.94 -7.33
N PHE A 2 6.51 16.25 -6.06
CA PHE A 2 6.48 17.64 -5.54
C PHE A 2 7.75 18.47 -5.83
N ILE A 3 8.94 17.87 -5.78
CA ILE A 3 10.19 18.57 -6.14
C ILE A 3 10.20 18.90 -7.63
N LEU A 4 9.89 17.94 -8.48
CA LEU A 4 9.83 18.12 -9.94
C LEU A 4 8.80 19.18 -10.35
N GLU A 5 7.64 19.22 -9.67
CA GLU A 5 6.62 20.23 -9.92
C GLU A 5 7.15 21.65 -9.59
N GLN A 6 7.87 21.81 -8.50
CA GLN A 6 8.45 23.11 -8.11
C GLN A 6 9.61 23.53 -9.02
N GLU A 7 10.39 22.58 -9.52
CA GLU A 7 11.42 22.84 -10.53
C GLU A 7 10.80 23.34 -11.83
N GLU A 8 9.64 22.75 -12.22
CA GLU A 8 8.90 23.21 -13.39
C GLU A 8 8.37 24.62 -13.22
N TYR A 9 7.81 24.99 -12.06
CA TYR A 9 7.41 26.36 -11.78
C TYR A 9 8.54 27.35 -11.97
N LYS A 10 9.75 26.99 -11.51
CA LYS A 10 10.93 27.82 -11.67
C LYS A 10 11.36 27.95 -13.13
N ARG A 11 11.25 26.86 -13.89
CA ARG A 11 11.55 26.82 -15.34
C ARG A 11 10.58 27.68 -16.16
N GLU A 12 9.30 27.67 -15.79
CA GLU A 12 8.25 28.51 -16.37
C GLU A 12 8.31 30.00 -15.96
N GLY A 13 9.28 30.39 -15.13
CA GLY A 13 9.43 31.78 -14.70
C GLY A 13 8.44 32.22 -13.63
N ILE A 14 7.74 31.28 -13.01
CA ILE A 14 6.80 31.57 -11.93
C ILE A 14 7.59 31.94 -10.68
N GLN A 15 7.23 33.04 -10.03
CA GLN A 15 7.80 33.39 -8.73
C GLN A 15 7.31 32.41 -7.67
N TRP A 16 8.16 31.48 -7.30
CA TRP A 16 7.84 30.41 -6.36
C TRP A 16 8.89 30.31 -5.27
N THR A 17 8.45 30.29 -4.01
CA THR A 17 9.31 29.98 -2.89
C THR A 17 9.39 28.47 -2.76
N PHE A 18 10.58 27.90 -2.94
CA PHE A 18 10.77 26.46 -2.85
C PHE A 18 10.40 25.94 -1.46
N ILE A 19 9.51 24.93 -1.43
CA ILE A 19 9.09 24.26 -0.21
C ILE A 19 9.85 22.95 -0.12
N ASP A 20 10.69 22.84 0.90
CA ASP A 20 11.36 21.58 1.22
C ASP A 20 10.41 20.69 2.01
N PHE A 21 9.93 19.63 1.37
CA PHE A 21 9.11 18.60 2.03
C PHE A 21 9.96 17.61 2.86
N GLY A 22 11.28 17.72 2.77
CA GLY A 22 12.26 17.08 3.62
C GLY A 22 12.28 15.57 3.66
N LEU A 23 13.12 15.06 4.55
CA LEU A 23 13.32 13.64 4.81
C LEU A 23 12.13 12.97 5.54
N ASP A 24 11.15 13.74 5.99
CA ASP A 24 10.04 13.22 6.78
C ASP A 24 9.15 12.26 5.97
N LEU A 25 8.95 12.52 4.67
CA LEU A 25 8.24 11.60 3.78
C LEU A 25 8.98 10.27 3.62
N ALA A 26 10.28 10.30 3.50
CA ALA A 26 11.10 9.10 3.40
C ALA A 26 10.97 8.23 4.66
N LYS A 27 10.99 8.83 5.85
CA LYS A 27 10.83 8.10 7.11
C LYS A 27 9.51 7.35 7.21
N THR A 28 8.42 7.97 6.77
CA THR A 28 7.10 7.33 6.77
C THR A 28 7.00 6.22 5.74
N ILE A 29 7.52 6.44 4.54
CA ILE A 29 7.56 5.42 3.49
C ILE A 29 8.41 4.22 3.94
N GLU A 30 9.58 4.47 4.50
CA GLU A 30 10.46 3.44 5.03
C GLU A 30 9.81 2.64 6.15
N LEU A 31 9.12 3.30 7.06
CA LEU A 31 8.38 2.66 8.14
C LEU A 31 7.31 1.70 7.61
N ILE A 32 6.66 2.03 6.48
CA ILE A 32 5.61 1.19 5.89
C ILE A 32 6.22 0.03 5.09
N GLU A 33 7.21 0.29 4.24
CA GLU A 33 7.63 -0.62 3.16
C GLU A 33 8.91 -1.42 3.45
N LYS A 34 9.84 -0.90 4.27
CA LYS A 34 11.12 -1.57 4.54
C LYS A 34 10.98 -2.89 5.29
N PRO A 35 11.98 -3.75 5.23
CA PRO A 35 12.07 -4.91 6.11
C PRO A 35 11.89 -4.50 7.58
N LEU A 36 11.12 -5.26 8.33
CA LEU A 36 10.64 -4.94 9.69
C LEU A 36 9.71 -3.71 9.75
N GLY A 37 9.26 -3.19 8.62
CA GLY A 37 8.22 -2.17 8.55
C GLY A 37 6.82 -2.75 8.81
N ILE A 38 5.83 -1.88 8.80
CA ILE A 38 4.43 -2.22 9.13
C ILE A 38 3.90 -3.37 8.27
N LEU A 39 4.09 -3.30 6.94
CA LEU A 39 3.61 -4.35 6.02
C LEU A 39 4.40 -5.65 6.18
N SER A 40 5.70 -5.57 6.41
CA SER A 40 6.55 -6.75 6.59
C SER A 40 6.20 -7.51 7.87
N ILE A 41 5.96 -6.80 8.99
CA ILE A 41 5.52 -7.41 10.25
C ILE A 41 4.11 -8.00 10.10
N LEU A 42 3.22 -7.34 9.34
CA LEU A 42 1.89 -7.86 9.05
C LEU A 42 1.95 -9.18 8.27
N GLU A 43 2.79 -9.27 7.25
CA GLU A 43 3.04 -10.50 6.51
C GLU A 43 3.56 -11.62 7.41
N GLU A 44 4.57 -11.31 8.22
CA GLU A 44 5.17 -12.25 9.17
C GLU A 44 4.13 -12.81 10.13
N GLU A 45 3.33 -11.93 10.77
CA GLU A 45 2.26 -12.35 11.69
C GLU A 45 1.20 -13.21 11.01
N CYS A 46 0.90 -12.97 9.73
CA CYS A 46 -0.04 -13.82 8.98
C CYS A 46 0.42 -15.27 8.86
N MET A 47 1.73 -15.54 8.92
CA MET A 47 2.30 -16.88 8.82
C MET A 47 2.28 -17.64 10.16
N PHE A 48 2.15 -16.95 11.28
CA PHE A 48 2.13 -17.60 12.59
C PHE A 48 0.74 -18.11 12.98
N PRO A 49 0.59 -19.40 13.35
CA PRO A 49 -0.72 -20.01 13.61
C PRO A 49 -1.48 -19.40 14.80
N LYS A 50 -0.74 -18.83 15.76
CA LYS A 50 -1.31 -18.26 16.99
C LYS A 50 -1.27 -16.72 17.02
N ALA A 51 -0.96 -16.08 15.90
CA ALA A 51 -0.93 -14.65 15.82
C ALA A 51 -2.32 -14.03 15.90
N THR A 52 -2.39 -12.89 16.54
CA THR A 52 -3.60 -12.08 16.72
C THR A 52 -3.28 -10.62 16.39
N ASP A 53 -4.31 -9.81 16.16
CA ASP A 53 -4.12 -8.36 15.96
C ASP A 53 -3.36 -7.73 17.15
N LYS A 54 -3.54 -8.27 18.36
CA LYS A 54 -2.80 -7.84 19.55
C LYS A 54 -1.31 -8.15 19.43
N THR A 55 -0.92 -9.37 19.05
CA THR A 55 0.50 -9.72 18.88
C THR A 55 1.16 -8.88 17.81
N TYR A 56 0.44 -8.58 16.74
CA TYR A 56 0.88 -7.65 15.70
C TYR A 56 1.13 -6.25 16.25
N LYS A 57 0.19 -5.71 17.03
CA LYS A 57 0.33 -4.40 17.69
C LYS A 57 1.55 -4.35 18.59
N ASP A 58 1.70 -5.37 19.45
CA ASP A 58 2.81 -5.44 20.41
C ASP A 58 4.18 -5.46 19.68
N LYS A 59 4.29 -6.19 18.56
CA LYS A 59 5.49 -6.17 17.72
C LYS A 59 5.74 -4.80 17.09
N LEU A 60 4.70 -4.13 16.55
CA LEU A 60 4.85 -2.78 16.03
C LEU A 60 5.37 -1.81 17.08
N TYR A 61 4.84 -1.88 18.29
CA TYR A 61 5.29 -1.02 19.37
C TYR A 61 6.73 -1.30 19.77
N GLN A 62 7.08 -2.57 19.93
CA GLN A 62 8.45 -2.97 20.27
C GLN A 62 9.46 -2.52 19.21
N GLN A 63 9.07 -2.57 17.94
CA GLN A 63 9.96 -2.27 16.84
C GLN A 63 10.07 -0.78 16.53
N HIS A 64 9.00 0.00 16.68
CA HIS A 64 8.93 1.36 16.14
C HIS A 64 8.70 2.44 17.20
N LEU A 65 8.04 2.15 18.32
CA LEU A 65 7.71 3.15 19.30
C LEU A 65 8.97 3.75 19.94
N GLY A 66 9.11 5.07 19.88
CA GLY A 66 10.28 5.80 20.37
C GLY A 66 11.54 5.68 19.48
N LYS A 67 11.52 4.89 18.41
CA LYS A 67 12.65 4.73 17.48
C LYS A 67 12.50 5.54 16.19
N THR A 68 11.30 5.91 15.84
CA THR A 68 11.00 6.75 14.67
C THR A 68 10.01 7.84 15.03
N THR A 69 10.17 9.01 14.45
CA THR A 69 9.24 10.14 14.61
C THR A 69 7.96 9.94 13.80
N ALA A 70 7.95 8.99 12.85
CA ALA A 70 6.80 8.72 11.99
C ALA A 70 5.74 7.80 12.63
N PHE A 71 6.04 7.18 13.80
CA PHE A 71 5.16 6.25 14.50
C PHE A 71 4.83 6.76 15.90
N GLY A 72 3.54 6.82 16.21
CA GLY A 72 3.03 7.26 17.50
C GLY A 72 2.08 6.25 18.15
N LYS A 73 2.03 6.32 19.49
CA LYS A 73 0.98 5.65 20.24
C LYS A 73 -0.26 6.53 20.25
N SER A 74 -1.43 5.93 20.07
CA SER A 74 -2.69 6.68 20.19
C SER A 74 -2.76 7.44 21.51
N SER A 75 -2.93 8.76 21.42
CA SER A 75 -2.85 9.67 22.57
C SER A 75 -4.18 9.90 23.27
N SER A 76 -5.33 9.60 22.68
CA SER A 76 -6.59 9.89 23.35
C SER A 76 -7.74 8.95 22.99
N LYS A 77 -8.39 8.48 24.05
CA LYS A 77 -9.78 8.03 24.01
C LYS A 77 -10.70 9.25 24.16
N SER A 78 -10.91 10.01 23.11
CA SER A 78 -12.01 10.96 23.10
C SER A 78 -13.31 10.18 23.10
N LYS A 79 -14.22 10.48 24.03
CA LYS A 79 -15.54 9.86 24.08
C LYS A 79 -16.23 10.01 22.72
N GLY A 80 -16.50 8.89 22.02
CA GLY A 80 -17.17 8.86 20.73
C GLY A 80 -16.26 8.68 19.51
N GLN A 81 -14.95 8.63 19.66
CA GLN A 81 -14.02 8.36 18.57
C GLN A 81 -13.72 6.85 18.50
N ARG A 82 -13.56 6.32 17.27
CA ARG A 82 -13.20 4.91 17.06
C ARG A 82 -11.88 4.61 17.77
N ASP A 83 -11.78 3.41 18.35
CA ASP A 83 -10.54 2.97 18.98
C ASP A 83 -9.38 3.03 17.96
N VAL A 84 -8.37 3.83 18.28
CA VAL A 84 -7.13 3.96 17.49
C VAL A 84 -6.05 3.14 18.18
N ASP A 85 -5.41 2.26 17.44
CA ASP A 85 -4.35 1.41 17.98
C ASP A 85 -2.98 2.06 17.89
N PHE A 86 -2.67 2.74 16.77
CA PHE A 86 -1.44 3.51 16.60
C PHE A 86 -1.67 4.68 15.64
N GLU A 87 -0.75 5.61 15.61
CA GLU A 87 -0.77 6.79 14.75
C GLU A 87 0.45 6.81 13.83
N LEU A 88 0.24 7.26 12.59
CA LEU A 88 1.31 7.52 11.63
C LEU A 88 1.29 9.00 11.23
N TYR A 89 2.48 9.57 11.14
CA TYR A 89 2.65 10.94 10.68
C TYR A 89 2.93 10.95 9.18
N HIS A 90 1.86 11.18 8.40
CA HIS A 90 1.93 11.33 6.95
C HIS A 90 2.23 12.79 6.59
N TYR A 91 2.56 13.04 5.31
CA TYR A 91 2.77 14.41 4.82
C TYR A 91 1.54 15.31 5.03
N ALA A 92 0.35 14.76 4.96
CA ALA A 92 -0.92 15.50 5.11
C ALA A 92 -1.37 15.66 6.56
N GLY A 93 -0.68 15.02 7.51
CA GLY A 93 -1.02 15.08 8.93
C GLY A 93 -0.94 13.74 9.64
N CYS A 94 -1.30 13.75 10.91
CA CYS A 94 -1.34 12.54 11.74
C CYS A 94 -2.62 11.74 11.46
N VAL A 95 -2.48 10.45 11.19
CA VAL A 95 -3.58 9.53 10.93
C VAL A 95 -3.57 8.38 11.92
N GLY A 96 -4.70 8.20 12.60
CA GLY A 96 -4.91 7.07 13.51
C GLY A 96 -5.43 5.83 12.80
N TYR A 97 -4.84 4.69 13.13
CA TYR A 97 -5.19 3.39 12.55
C TYR A 97 -5.78 2.45 13.59
N ASN A 98 -6.88 1.78 13.21
CA ASN A 98 -7.44 0.67 13.95
C ASN A 98 -7.11 -0.62 13.22
N ILE A 99 -6.49 -1.57 13.93
CA ILE A 99 -5.99 -2.82 13.35
C ILE A 99 -6.94 -4.00 13.47
N ALA A 100 -8.13 -3.77 13.99
CA ALA A 100 -9.11 -4.84 14.15
C ALA A 100 -9.33 -5.61 12.83
N ASN A 101 -9.12 -6.90 12.87
CA ASN A 101 -9.23 -7.80 11.73
C ASN A 101 -8.16 -7.63 10.62
N TRP A 102 -7.08 -6.91 10.86
CA TRP A 102 -6.05 -6.73 9.83
C TRP A 102 -5.39 -8.03 9.42
N LEU A 103 -5.05 -8.90 10.37
CA LEU A 103 -4.45 -10.19 10.06
C LEU A 103 -5.37 -11.04 9.18
N ASN A 104 -6.66 -11.09 9.52
CA ASN A 104 -7.62 -11.87 8.74
C ASN A 104 -7.83 -11.29 7.33
N LYS A 105 -7.97 -9.97 7.23
CA LYS A 105 -8.09 -9.28 5.93
C LYS A 105 -6.84 -9.46 5.07
N ASN A 106 -5.66 -9.47 5.68
CA ASN A 106 -4.42 -9.62 4.95
C ASN A 106 -4.16 -11.06 4.49
N LYS A 107 -4.68 -12.05 5.22
CA LYS A 107 -4.64 -13.46 4.80
C LYS A 107 -5.50 -13.70 3.56
N ASP A 108 -6.60 -12.95 3.44
CA ASP A 108 -7.60 -13.08 2.36
C ASP A 108 -7.85 -14.55 1.98
N PRO A 109 -8.39 -15.38 2.89
CA PRO A 109 -8.53 -16.80 2.66
C PRO A 109 -9.60 -17.06 1.60
N MET A 110 -9.25 -16.90 0.34
CA MET A 110 -10.17 -17.25 -0.74
C MET A 110 -10.13 -18.76 -0.97
N ASN A 111 -11.29 -19.39 -0.93
CA ASN A 111 -11.42 -20.82 -1.15
C ASN A 111 -11.18 -21.15 -2.64
N ASN A 112 -10.26 -22.07 -2.94
CA ASN A 112 -9.94 -22.49 -4.29
C ASN A 112 -11.18 -22.97 -5.06
N SER A 113 -12.13 -23.62 -4.38
CA SER A 113 -13.40 -24.07 -5.00
C SER A 113 -14.25 -22.88 -5.48
N VAL A 114 -14.25 -21.77 -4.76
CA VAL A 114 -14.97 -20.54 -5.17
C VAL A 114 -14.31 -19.93 -6.41
N ILE A 115 -12.99 -19.91 -6.46
CA ILE A 115 -12.24 -19.40 -7.61
C ILE A 115 -12.51 -20.25 -8.85
N GLU A 116 -12.50 -21.58 -8.72
CA GLU A 116 -12.85 -22.47 -9.83
C GLU A 116 -14.26 -22.26 -10.34
N LEU A 117 -15.21 -22.01 -9.43
CA LEU A 117 -16.60 -21.71 -9.78
C LEU A 117 -16.69 -20.38 -10.55
N LEU A 118 -15.96 -19.36 -10.12
CA LEU A 118 -15.90 -18.05 -10.78
C LEU A 118 -15.26 -18.14 -12.17
N ARG A 119 -14.19 -18.91 -12.33
CA ARG A 119 -13.55 -19.20 -13.63
C ARG A 119 -14.48 -19.93 -14.61
N LYS A 120 -15.39 -20.76 -14.12
CA LYS A 120 -16.38 -21.50 -14.92
C LYS A 120 -17.71 -20.75 -15.08
N SER A 121 -17.77 -19.50 -14.64
CA SER A 121 -18.99 -18.68 -14.74
C SER A 121 -19.43 -18.53 -16.18
N SER A 122 -20.75 -18.56 -16.42
CA SER A 122 -21.34 -18.21 -17.70
C SER A 122 -21.27 -16.70 -18.02
N ASN A 123 -20.98 -15.88 -17.01
CA ASN A 123 -20.76 -14.44 -17.18
C ASN A 123 -19.36 -14.19 -17.74
N GLN A 124 -19.29 -13.64 -18.95
CA GLN A 124 -18.05 -13.41 -19.67
C GLN A 124 -17.08 -12.46 -18.92
N LEU A 125 -17.60 -11.45 -18.23
CA LEU A 125 -16.79 -10.53 -17.43
C LEU A 125 -16.11 -11.27 -16.27
N MET A 126 -16.86 -12.09 -15.55
CA MET A 126 -16.31 -12.90 -14.43
C MET A 126 -15.26 -13.89 -14.94
N ASN A 127 -15.53 -14.56 -16.04
CA ASN A 127 -14.56 -15.47 -16.65
C ASN A 127 -13.27 -14.76 -17.04
N THR A 128 -13.37 -13.57 -17.65
CA THR A 128 -12.19 -12.78 -18.05
C THR A 128 -11.38 -12.31 -16.82
N ILE A 129 -12.03 -11.84 -15.78
CA ILE A 129 -11.34 -11.37 -14.55
C ILE A 129 -10.56 -12.50 -13.89
N TRP A 130 -11.13 -13.72 -13.86
CA TRP A 130 -10.53 -14.85 -13.16
C TRP A 130 -9.70 -15.79 -14.05
N ALA A 131 -9.64 -15.54 -15.37
CA ALA A 131 -8.91 -16.38 -16.33
C ALA A 131 -7.42 -16.50 -16.01
N GLU A 132 -6.80 -15.41 -15.57
CA GLU A 132 -5.36 -15.36 -15.28
C GLU A 132 -5.01 -15.78 -13.85
N TYR A 133 -6.02 -15.98 -13.00
CA TYR A 133 -5.77 -16.40 -11.62
C TYR A 133 -5.28 -17.83 -11.59
N LYS A 134 -4.13 -18.04 -10.95
CA LYS A 134 -3.57 -19.38 -10.69
C LYS A 134 -3.73 -19.71 -9.22
N SER A 135 -4.26 -20.89 -8.93
CA SER A 135 -4.33 -21.37 -7.55
C SER A 135 -2.92 -21.64 -7.01
N PRO A 136 -2.73 -21.61 -5.69
CA PRO A 136 -1.46 -21.99 -5.07
C PRO A 136 -0.95 -23.38 -5.52
N ASP A 137 -1.87 -24.32 -5.76
CA ASP A 137 -1.55 -25.67 -6.22
C ASP A 137 -1.08 -25.67 -7.67
N GLU A 138 -1.73 -24.90 -8.57
CA GLU A 138 -1.30 -24.73 -9.97
C GLU A 138 0.09 -24.07 -10.06
N ILE A 139 0.35 -23.09 -9.21
CA ILE A 139 1.68 -22.43 -9.12
C ILE A 139 2.74 -23.44 -8.66
N ALA A 140 2.43 -24.24 -7.63
CA ALA A 140 3.34 -25.27 -7.12
C ALA A 140 3.64 -26.36 -8.16
N GLU A 141 2.67 -26.75 -9.00
CA GLU A 141 2.86 -27.69 -10.09
C GLU A 141 3.70 -27.12 -11.23
N GLU A 142 3.48 -25.87 -11.61
CA GLU A 142 4.32 -25.18 -12.60
C GLU A 142 5.77 -25.04 -12.13
N GLU A 143 5.99 -24.73 -10.85
CA GLU A 143 7.32 -24.68 -10.27
C GLU A 143 8.01 -26.06 -10.26
N LYS A 144 7.26 -27.13 -10.03
CA LYS A 144 7.79 -28.52 -10.14
C LYS A 144 8.18 -28.89 -11.57
N LYS A 145 7.42 -28.44 -12.57
CA LYS A 145 7.72 -28.68 -14.00
C LYS A 145 8.91 -27.86 -14.48
N ASN A 146 9.16 -26.68 -13.90
CA ASN A 146 10.25 -25.78 -14.25
C ASN A 146 11.56 -26.02 -13.47
N LYS A 147 11.71 -27.10 -12.73
CA LYS A 147 12.91 -27.44 -11.93
C LYS A 147 14.22 -27.61 -12.71
N GLY A 148 14.27 -27.31 -14.01
CA GLY A 148 15.49 -27.32 -14.83
C GLY A 148 16.28 -26.01 -14.87
N LYS A 149 15.75 -24.88 -14.37
CA LYS A 149 16.46 -23.60 -14.29
C LYS A 149 16.47 -23.12 -12.84
N LYS A 150 17.63 -23.24 -12.20
CA LYS A 150 17.91 -22.72 -10.84
C LYS A 150 17.52 -21.23 -10.74
N LYS A 151 16.27 -20.91 -10.42
CA LYS A 151 15.94 -19.76 -9.60
C LYS A 151 15.56 -20.31 -8.24
N LYS A 152 16.24 -19.83 -7.17
CA LYS A 152 15.83 -20.06 -5.80
C LYS A 152 14.36 -19.60 -5.70
N GLY A 153 13.43 -20.53 -5.95
CA GLY A 153 12.01 -20.31 -5.73
C GLY A 153 11.84 -20.11 -4.25
N LYS A 154 11.34 -18.94 -3.84
CA LYS A 154 10.58 -18.84 -2.61
C LYS A 154 9.54 -19.95 -2.74
N GLY A 155 9.54 -20.92 -1.81
CA GLY A 155 8.52 -21.96 -1.76
C GLY A 155 7.14 -21.32 -1.88
N ALA A 156 6.12 -22.07 -2.32
CA ALA A 156 4.77 -21.58 -2.53
C ALA A 156 4.39 -20.71 -1.31
N ALA A 157 4.78 -19.46 -1.37
CA ALA A 157 4.68 -18.55 -0.26
C ALA A 157 3.23 -18.15 -0.23
N PHE A 158 2.58 -18.40 0.88
CA PHE A 158 1.27 -17.86 1.18
C PHE A 158 1.27 -16.37 0.82
N GLN A 159 0.59 -16.03 -0.25
CA GLN A 159 0.58 -14.66 -0.78
C GLN A 159 -0.46 -13.86 -0.02
N THR A 160 0.00 -12.86 0.71
CA THR A 160 -0.90 -11.96 1.44
C THR A 160 -1.32 -10.78 0.57
N VAL A 161 -2.43 -10.12 0.95
CA VAL A 161 -2.89 -8.90 0.25
C VAL A 161 -1.80 -7.81 0.30
N SER A 162 -1.13 -7.64 1.43
CA SER A 162 -0.05 -6.65 1.57
C SER A 162 1.16 -6.96 0.68
N SER A 163 1.51 -8.23 0.48
CA SER A 163 2.62 -8.59 -0.42
C SER A 163 2.28 -8.31 -1.87
N MET A 164 1.07 -8.65 -2.32
CA MET A 164 0.58 -8.34 -3.66
C MET A 164 0.52 -6.82 -3.91
N HIS A 165 -0.01 -6.08 -2.93
CA HIS A 165 -0.09 -4.62 -3.00
C HIS A 165 1.31 -4.01 -3.14
N ARG A 166 2.26 -4.43 -2.32
CA ARG A 166 3.64 -3.94 -2.36
C ARG A 166 4.32 -4.22 -3.70
N GLU A 167 4.11 -5.41 -4.26
CA GLU A 167 4.64 -5.77 -5.59
C GLU A 167 4.02 -4.90 -6.68
N SER A 168 2.69 -4.74 -6.69
CA SER A 168 1.96 -3.92 -7.65
C SER A 168 2.36 -2.45 -7.56
N LEU A 169 2.49 -1.92 -6.34
CA LEU A 169 2.95 -0.56 -6.09
C LEU A 169 4.39 -0.35 -6.58
N SER A 170 5.28 -1.31 -6.33
CA SER A 170 6.67 -1.24 -6.81
C SER A 170 6.75 -1.19 -8.34
N ARG A 171 5.94 -2.01 -9.04
CA ARG A 171 5.84 -1.98 -10.50
C ARG A 171 5.29 -0.64 -11.00
N LEU A 172 4.22 -0.13 -10.37
CA LEU A 172 3.64 1.16 -10.70
C LEU A 172 4.67 2.29 -10.53
N MET A 173 5.38 2.32 -9.41
CA MET A 173 6.41 3.33 -9.14
C MET A 173 7.57 3.26 -10.12
N THR A 174 7.97 2.06 -10.53
CA THR A 174 9.00 1.86 -11.56
C THR A 174 8.53 2.45 -12.90
N ASN A 175 7.29 2.17 -13.31
CA ASN A 175 6.72 2.70 -14.53
C ASN A 175 6.61 4.24 -14.48
N LEU A 176 6.09 4.79 -13.37
CA LEU A 176 5.97 6.24 -13.20
C LEU A 176 7.32 6.95 -13.23
N LYS A 177 8.36 6.36 -12.63
CA LYS A 177 9.72 6.93 -12.65
C LYS A 177 10.37 6.88 -14.04
N SER A 178 9.92 5.98 -14.92
CA SER A 178 10.40 5.90 -16.31
C SER A 178 9.70 6.87 -17.25
N THR A 179 8.61 7.50 -16.83
CA THR A 179 7.84 8.47 -17.62
C THR A 179 8.26 9.90 -17.27
N GLN A 180 8.02 10.81 -18.24
CA GLN A 180 8.20 12.23 -18.02
C GLN A 180 6.93 12.83 -17.42
N PRO A 181 6.98 13.47 -16.24
CA PRO A 181 5.81 14.08 -15.65
C PRO A 181 5.42 15.37 -16.36
N HIS A 182 4.10 15.57 -16.53
CA HIS A 182 3.53 16.84 -16.97
C HIS A 182 2.53 17.32 -15.92
N PHE A 183 2.66 18.57 -15.49
CA PHE A 183 1.82 19.15 -14.47
C PHE A 183 0.78 20.07 -15.10
N VAL A 184 -0.50 19.77 -14.87
CA VAL A 184 -1.63 20.55 -15.39
C VAL A 184 -2.39 21.11 -14.20
N ARG A 185 -2.52 22.44 -14.14
CA ARG A 185 -3.34 23.15 -13.15
C ARG A 185 -4.51 23.79 -13.85
N CYS A 186 -5.72 23.41 -13.44
CA CYS A 186 -6.93 24.02 -13.97
C CYS A 186 -7.23 25.31 -13.21
N ILE A 187 -7.39 26.41 -13.93
CA ILE A 187 -7.87 27.67 -13.38
C ILE A 187 -9.39 27.58 -13.30
N VAL A 188 -9.92 27.74 -12.09
CA VAL A 188 -11.37 27.84 -11.89
C VAL A 188 -11.75 29.30 -12.02
N PRO A 189 -12.50 29.69 -13.07
CA PRO A 189 -12.71 31.11 -13.39
C PRO A 189 -13.70 31.81 -12.47
N ASN A 190 -14.46 31.06 -11.67
CA ASN A 190 -15.45 31.62 -10.74
C ASN A 190 -15.83 30.59 -9.67
N GLU A 191 -16.33 31.03 -8.53
CA GLU A 191 -16.76 30.18 -7.42
C GLU A 191 -17.89 29.20 -7.81
N CYS A 192 -18.76 29.63 -8.71
CA CYS A 192 -19.88 28.81 -9.21
C CYS A 192 -19.46 27.72 -10.19
N LYS A 193 -18.19 27.69 -10.63
CA LYS A 193 -17.63 26.76 -11.61
C LYS A 193 -18.41 26.73 -12.94
N LYS A 194 -19.00 27.89 -13.34
CA LYS A 194 -19.75 28.01 -14.60
C LYS A 194 -18.83 28.46 -15.72
N PRO A 195 -18.92 27.85 -16.93
CA PRO A 195 -18.13 28.28 -18.08
C PRO A 195 -18.60 29.67 -18.58
N GLY A 196 -17.65 30.47 -19.06
CA GLY A 196 -17.93 31.77 -19.67
C GLY A 196 -18.16 32.94 -18.71
N MET A 197 -18.03 32.71 -17.40
CA MET A 197 -18.04 33.78 -16.38
C MET A 197 -16.63 33.90 -15.80
N MET A 198 -16.04 35.10 -15.86
CA MET A 198 -14.80 35.44 -15.18
C MET A 198 -15.15 36.38 -14.01
N GLU A 199 -14.59 36.11 -12.85
CA GLU A 199 -14.56 37.03 -11.69
C GLU A 199 -13.18 37.67 -11.60
#